data_e5165272b85b698a9c4bafb1f6223e17
#
_entry.id   e5165272b85b698a9c4bafb1f6223e17
#
_cell.length_a   1.000
_cell.length_b   1.000
_cell.length_c   1.000
_cell.angle_alpha   90.00
_cell.angle_beta   90.00
_cell.angle_gamma   90.00
#
_symmetry.space_group_name_H-M   'P 1'
#
loop_
_entity.id
_entity.type
_entity.pdbx_description
1 polymer ?
#
loop_
_entity_poly.entity_id
_entity_poly.type
_entity_poly.pdbx_seq_one_letter_code
_entity_poly.pdbx_strand_id
1 'polypeptide(L)'
;MFSVPFDNLVLYFCRKLILFLYSKAIYDGKRNLLIKRGEIIMSREYLKKLIMAALFAALACVATMIIKVPTPGTEGYINLGDAIVILCGVILGPVWGFLAAGIGSCLADLIGGYFVYVPITFVIKGLVALCAGLVYRAIGKTKTTRYAGVILGGVIDIILVAGGYFVCEYFIYGAGAAASIPGNIIQGIGGLVISAILYPALIAIPYIRNSSYGFEN
;
A
#
# COMPACT_ATOMS: atom_id res chain seq x y z
N MET A 1 -7.70 -34.93 11.87
CA MET A 1 -7.61 -33.50 12.23
C MET A 1 -7.11 -32.79 10.98
N PHE A 2 -8.03 -32.23 10.19
CA PHE A 2 -7.71 -31.64 8.89
C PHE A 2 -7.07 -30.26 9.11
N SER A 3 -5.75 -30.18 9.02
CA SER A 3 -5.07 -28.90 8.89
C SER A 3 -5.26 -28.44 7.44
N VAL A 4 -6.19 -27.52 7.22
CA VAL A 4 -6.21 -26.77 5.97
C VAL A 4 -4.89 -25.99 5.94
N PRO A 5 -4.01 -26.20 4.94
CA PRO A 5 -2.75 -25.49 4.90
C PRO A 5 -3.06 -23.99 4.86
N PHE A 6 -2.43 -23.25 5.75
CA PHE A 6 -2.58 -21.79 5.93
C PHE A 6 -2.44 -21.03 4.60
N ASP A 7 -1.59 -21.55 3.71
CA ASP A 7 -1.37 -21.05 2.34
C ASP A 7 -2.66 -21.01 1.50
N ASN A 8 -3.53 -22.03 1.63
CA ASN A 8 -4.78 -22.07 0.89
C ASN A 8 -5.81 -21.06 1.41
N LEU A 9 -5.82 -20.77 2.72
CA LEU A 9 -6.72 -19.80 3.32
C LEU A 9 -6.31 -18.36 2.94
N VAL A 10 -5.02 -18.06 3.00
CA VAL A 10 -4.46 -16.76 2.62
C VAL A 10 -4.65 -16.51 1.13
N LEU A 11 -4.37 -17.50 0.28
CA LEU A 11 -4.60 -17.45 -1.17
C LEU A 11 -6.09 -17.26 -1.49
N TYR A 12 -6.98 -17.93 -0.79
CA TYR A 12 -8.43 -17.78 -0.97
C TYR A 12 -8.91 -16.37 -0.61
N PHE A 13 -8.41 -15.84 0.53
CA PHE A 13 -8.77 -14.49 0.99
C PHE A 13 -8.20 -13.41 0.06
N CYS A 14 -6.93 -13.55 -0.35
CA CYS A 14 -6.30 -12.67 -1.34
C CYS A 14 -7.06 -12.71 -2.68
N ARG A 15 -7.43 -13.90 -3.16
CA ARG A 15 -8.19 -14.05 -4.40
C ARG A 15 -9.57 -13.36 -4.32
N LYS A 16 -10.29 -13.53 -3.21
CA LYS A 16 -11.59 -12.86 -3.01
C LYS A 16 -11.44 -11.34 -2.88
N LEU A 17 -10.43 -10.87 -2.16
CA LEU A 17 -10.16 -9.45 -1.99
C LEU A 17 -9.74 -8.80 -3.31
N ILE A 18 -8.86 -9.46 -4.08
CA ILE A 18 -8.45 -9.03 -5.42
C ILE A 18 -9.67 -8.97 -6.36
N LEU A 19 -10.52 -10.00 -6.34
CA LEU A 19 -11.73 -10.04 -7.16
C LEU A 19 -12.73 -8.94 -6.76
N PHE A 20 -12.88 -8.65 -5.47
CA PHE A 20 -13.74 -7.58 -4.97
C PHE A 20 -13.21 -6.20 -5.37
N LEU A 21 -11.91 -5.95 -5.20
CA LEU A 21 -11.27 -4.69 -5.57
C LEU A 21 -11.24 -4.51 -7.10
N TYR A 22 -11.00 -5.60 -7.84
CA TYR A 22 -11.06 -5.63 -9.30
C TYR A 22 -12.49 -5.37 -9.81
N SER A 23 -13.51 -5.99 -9.19
CA SER A 23 -14.93 -5.74 -9.49
C SER A 23 -15.30 -4.29 -9.23
N LYS A 24 -14.85 -3.70 -8.12
CA LYS A 24 -15.11 -2.30 -7.78
C LYS A 24 -14.37 -1.34 -8.72
N ALA A 25 -13.12 -1.64 -9.06
CA ALA A 25 -12.36 -0.87 -10.04
C ALA A 25 -12.99 -0.95 -11.45
N ILE A 26 -13.51 -2.13 -11.84
CA ILE A 26 -14.27 -2.29 -13.09
C ILE A 26 -15.62 -1.55 -13.04
N TYR A 27 -16.31 -1.57 -11.90
CA TYR A 27 -17.60 -0.87 -11.76
C TYR A 27 -17.40 0.65 -11.86
N ASP A 28 -16.39 1.21 -11.23
CA ASP A 28 -16.01 2.63 -11.37
C ASP A 28 -15.44 2.91 -12.78
N GLY A 29 -14.72 1.96 -13.36
CA GLY A 29 -14.21 2.02 -14.74
C GLY A 29 -15.32 1.98 -15.79
N LYS A 30 -16.39 1.19 -15.59
CA LYS A 30 -17.54 1.16 -16.51
C LYS A 30 -18.26 2.50 -16.64
N ARG A 31 -18.25 3.32 -15.61
CA ARG A 31 -18.81 4.67 -15.64
C ARG A 31 -17.97 5.63 -16.51
N ASN A 32 -16.68 5.32 -16.68
CA ASN A 32 -15.71 6.10 -17.44
C ASN A 32 -15.32 5.48 -18.80
N LEU A 33 -15.92 4.32 -19.13
CA LEU A 33 -15.77 3.63 -20.42
C LEU A 33 -16.89 4.05 -21.35
N LEU A 34 -16.60 4.93 -22.29
CA LEU A 34 -17.51 5.25 -23.37
C LEU A 34 -17.29 4.25 -24.51
N ILE A 35 -18.32 3.43 -24.78
CA ILE A 35 -18.33 2.56 -25.98
C ILE A 35 -18.81 3.41 -27.15
N LYS A 36 -17.88 3.84 -28.00
CA LYS A 36 -18.19 4.51 -29.25
C LYS A 36 -17.73 3.61 -30.40
N ARG A 37 -18.64 3.14 -31.23
CA ARG A 37 -18.40 2.28 -32.41
C ARG A 37 -17.66 0.96 -32.14
N GLY A 38 -17.93 0.29 -31.01
CA GLY A 38 -17.29 -1.00 -30.70
C GLY A 38 -15.84 -0.92 -30.17
N GLU A 39 -15.29 0.28 -30.03
CA GLU A 39 -13.98 0.50 -29.41
C GLU A 39 -14.15 0.91 -27.94
N ILE A 40 -13.34 0.29 -27.08
CA ILE A 40 -13.27 0.63 -25.66
C ILE A 40 -12.40 1.89 -25.51
N ILE A 41 -13.04 3.06 -25.41
CA ILE A 41 -12.34 4.32 -25.15
C ILE A 41 -12.24 4.51 -23.63
N MET A 42 -11.06 4.32 -23.09
CA MET A 42 -10.76 4.62 -21.69
C MET A 42 -10.74 6.14 -21.49
N SER A 43 -11.46 6.65 -20.48
CA SER A 43 -11.43 8.09 -20.21
C SER A 43 -10.01 8.55 -19.87
N ARG A 44 -9.65 9.75 -20.30
CA ARG A 44 -8.32 10.35 -20.05
C ARG A 44 -7.99 10.38 -18.55
N GLU A 45 -8.98 10.61 -17.71
CA GLU A 45 -8.80 10.67 -16.25
C GLU A 45 -8.51 9.29 -15.64
N TYR A 46 -9.18 8.24 -16.14
CA TYR A 46 -8.91 6.88 -15.71
C TYR A 46 -7.50 6.42 -16.12
N LEU A 47 -7.09 6.76 -17.35
CA LEU A 47 -5.73 6.47 -17.83
C LEU A 47 -4.66 7.16 -16.99
N LYS A 48 -4.87 8.42 -16.61
CA LYS A 48 -3.95 9.14 -15.72
C LYS A 48 -3.83 8.44 -14.36
N LYS A 49 -4.96 8.04 -13.74
CA LYS A 49 -4.96 7.33 -12.46
C LYS A 49 -4.24 5.99 -12.56
N LEU A 50 -4.43 5.26 -13.65
CA LEU A 50 -3.73 3.99 -13.90
C LEU A 50 -2.21 4.17 -14.04
N ILE A 51 -1.78 5.17 -14.83
CA ILE A 51 -0.35 5.47 -15.01
C ILE A 51 0.28 5.88 -13.68
N MET A 52 -0.40 6.75 -12.91
CA MET A 52 0.08 7.17 -11.59
C MET A 52 0.17 5.99 -10.63
N ALA A 53 -0.83 5.10 -10.60
CA ALA A 53 -0.80 3.91 -9.76
C ALA A 53 0.35 2.98 -10.13
N ALA A 54 0.60 2.75 -11.43
CA ALA A 54 1.72 1.95 -11.90
C ALA A 54 3.08 2.56 -11.52
N LEU A 55 3.22 3.89 -11.64
CA LEU A 55 4.43 4.60 -11.25
C LEU A 55 4.70 4.47 -9.74
N PHE A 56 3.66 4.68 -8.91
CA PHE A 56 3.78 4.55 -7.46
C PHE A 56 4.03 3.11 -7.03
N ALA A 57 3.45 2.11 -7.71
CA ALA A 57 3.76 0.70 -7.46
C ALA A 57 5.23 0.39 -7.77
N ALA A 58 5.76 0.89 -8.89
CA ALA A 58 7.17 0.74 -9.22
C ALA A 58 8.08 1.43 -8.19
N LEU A 59 7.72 2.64 -7.74
CA LEU A 59 8.47 3.35 -6.68
C LEU A 59 8.43 2.57 -5.35
N ALA A 60 7.27 2.02 -4.96
CA ALA A 60 7.15 1.20 -3.76
C ALA A 60 8.03 -0.06 -3.86
N CYS A 61 8.01 -0.75 -5.00
CA CYS A 61 8.85 -1.91 -5.26
C CYS A 61 10.35 -1.55 -5.12
N VAL A 62 10.80 -0.51 -5.81
CA VAL A 62 12.21 -0.07 -5.76
C VAL A 62 12.62 0.36 -4.36
N ALA A 63 11.81 1.18 -3.67
CA ALA A 63 12.10 1.64 -2.32
C ALA A 63 12.19 0.47 -1.31
N THR A 64 11.35 -0.56 -1.49
CA THR A 64 11.40 -1.78 -0.69
C THR A 64 12.66 -2.60 -0.98
N MET A 65 13.19 -2.56 -2.21
CA MET A 65 14.35 -3.36 -2.61
C MET A 65 15.70 -2.71 -2.30
N ILE A 66 15.78 -1.37 -2.23
CA ILE A 66 17.07 -0.63 -2.10
C ILE A 66 17.76 -0.96 -0.79
N ILE A 67 17.03 -0.96 0.33
CA ILE A 67 17.59 -1.26 1.66
C ILE A 67 16.77 -2.37 2.28
N LYS A 68 17.44 -3.48 2.57
CA LYS A 68 16.88 -4.65 3.27
C LYS A 68 17.76 -5.01 4.45
N VAL A 69 17.20 -4.89 5.66
CA VAL A 69 17.87 -5.32 6.88
C VAL A 69 17.12 -6.53 7.44
N PRO A 70 17.73 -7.73 7.45
CA PRO A 70 17.08 -8.93 7.96
C PRO A 70 16.59 -8.76 9.39
N THR A 71 15.40 -9.28 9.69
CA THR A 71 14.83 -9.28 11.04
C THR A 71 15.20 -10.56 11.79
N PRO A 72 15.65 -10.46 13.05
CA PRO A 72 15.94 -11.65 13.86
C PRO A 72 14.67 -12.48 14.10
N GLY A 73 14.80 -13.80 14.14
CA GLY A 73 13.73 -14.72 14.52
C GLY A 73 12.68 -14.99 13.44
N THR A 74 12.79 -14.34 12.28
CA THR A 74 11.92 -14.56 11.11
C THR A 74 12.75 -14.54 9.83
N GLU A 75 12.15 -14.91 8.69
CA GLU A 75 12.78 -14.73 7.38
C GLU A 75 12.44 -13.37 6.73
N GLY A 76 11.87 -12.44 7.52
CA GLY A 76 11.52 -11.10 7.07
C GLY A 76 12.67 -10.11 7.04
N TYR A 77 12.38 -8.89 6.62
CA TYR A 77 13.35 -7.79 6.57
C TYR A 77 12.67 -6.43 6.75
N ILE A 78 13.42 -5.46 7.28
CA ILE A 78 13.02 -4.04 7.36
C ILE A 78 13.42 -3.35 6.06
N ASN A 79 12.60 -2.40 5.58
CA ASN A 79 12.83 -1.68 4.34
C ASN A 79 12.32 -0.22 4.41
N LEU A 80 12.64 0.60 3.42
CA LEU A 80 12.19 2.00 3.33
C LEU A 80 10.92 2.20 2.49
N GLY A 81 10.29 1.13 2.04
CA GLY A 81 9.10 1.18 1.16
C GLY A 81 7.88 1.86 1.80
N ASP A 82 7.77 1.87 3.14
CA ASP A 82 6.60 2.37 3.86
C ASP A 82 6.32 3.84 3.59
N ALA A 83 7.34 4.65 3.36
CA ALA A 83 7.14 6.03 2.96
C ALA A 83 6.32 6.15 1.67
N ILE A 84 6.62 5.32 0.68
CA ILE A 84 5.89 5.30 -0.59
C ILE A 84 4.51 4.66 -0.42
N VAL A 85 4.38 3.64 0.43
CA VAL A 85 3.10 3.01 0.79
C VAL A 85 2.11 4.02 1.36
N ILE A 86 2.53 4.83 2.33
CA ILE A 86 1.72 5.91 2.92
C ILE A 86 1.31 6.91 1.83
N LEU A 87 2.27 7.34 1.00
CA LEU A 87 2.05 8.28 -0.09
C LEU A 87 1.14 7.72 -1.19
N CYS A 88 1.15 6.41 -1.45
CA CYS A 88 0.17 5.77 -2.34
C CYS A 88 -1.26 6.03 -1.87
N GLY A 89 -1.55 5.82 -0.59
CA GLY A 89 -2.88 6.07 -0.01
C GLY A 89 -3.27 7.54 -0.08
N VAL A 90 -2.37 8.43 0.30
CA VAL A 90 -2.58 9.88 0.37
C VAL A 90 -2.78 10.50 -1.02
N ILE A 91 -1.98 10.11 -2.00
CA ILE A 91 -1.97 10.74 -3.33
C ILE A 91 -2.98 10.07 -4.27
N LEU A 92 -3.00 8.75 -4.33
CA LEU A 92 -3.87 8.01 -5.24
C LEU A 92 -5.27 7.75 -4.66
N GLY A 93 -5.42 7.96 -3.35
CA GLY A 93 -6.64 7.64 -2.62
C GLY A 93 -6.72 6.17 -2.19
N PRO A 94 -7.77 5.81 -1.40
CA PRO A 94 -7.80 4.52 -0.70
C PRO A 94 -7.68 3.30 -1.60
N VAL A 95 -8.47 3.23 -2.66
CA VAL A 95 -8.55 2.03 -3.52
C VAL A 95 -7.32 1.89 -4.43
N TRP A 96 -6.96 2.96 -5.14
CA TRP A 96 -5.78 2.96 -6.00
C TRP A 96 -4.49 2.87 -5.20
N GLY A 97 -4.46 3.50 -4.03
CA GLY A 97 -3.36 3.38 -3.07
C GLY A 97 -3.16 1.96 -2.57
N PHE A 98 -4.26 1.27 -2.19
CA PHE A 98 -4.22 -0.14 -1.81
C PHE A 98 -3.57 -1.00 -2.90
N LEU A 99 -4.03 -0.86 -4.16
CA LEU A 99 -3.51 -1.65 -5.27
C LEU A 99 -2.05 -1.32 -5.56
N ALA A 100 -1.69 -0.04 -5.65
CA ALA A 100 -0.33 0.37 -5.97
C ALA A 100 0.66 -0.06 -4.88
N ALA A 101 0.35 0.20 -3.60
CA ALA A 101 1.20 -0.17 -2.48
C ALA A 101 1.31 -1.68 -2.32
N GLY A 102 0.17 -2.39 -2.35
CA GLY A 102 0.14 -3.85 -2.23
C GLY A 102 0.92 -4.53 -3.35
N ILE A 103 0.63 -4.19 -4.61
CA ILE A 103 1.31 -4.78 -5.78
C ILE A 103 2.81 -4.42 -5.76
N GLY A 104 3.16 -3.17 -5.53
CA GLY A 104 4.56 -2.73 -5.53
C GLY A 104 5.39 -3.43 -4.47
N SER A 105 4.89 -3.50 -3.23
CA SER A 105 5.62 -4.13 -2.13
C SER A 105 5.69 -5.66 -2.28
N CYS A 106 4.61 -6.33 -2.70
CA CYS A 106 4.63 -7.78 -2.88
C CYS A 106 5.50 -8.20 -4.08
N LEU A 107 5.64 -7.38 -5.12
CA LEU A 107 6.59 -7.62 -6.20
C LEU A 107 8.03 -7.55 -5.71
N ALA A 108 8.35 -6.66 -4.77
CA ALA A 108 9.69 -6.62 -4.16
C ALA A 108 10.02 -7.90 -3.39
N ASP A 109 9.03 -8.50 -2.70
CA ASP A 109 9.20 -9.78 -2.03
C ASP A 109 9.36 -10.92 -3.02
N LEU A 110 8.54 -10.92 -4.09
CA LEU A 110 8.61 -11.93 -5.15
C LEU A 110 9.98 -11.93 -5.82
N ILE A 111 10.47 -10.75 -6.23
CA ILE A 111 11.80 -10.58 -6.86
C ILE A 111 12.91 -10.91 -5.87
N GLY A 112 12.71 -10.59 -4.59
CA GLY A 112 13.67 -10.85 -3.52
C GLY A 112 13.72 -12.29 -3.03
N GLY A 113 12.81 -13.18 -3.50
CA GLY A 113 12.73 -14.58 -3.08
C GLY A 113 11.99 -14.82 -1.76
N TYR A 114 11.31 -13.81 -1.21
CA TYR A 114 10.54 -13.91 0.03
C TYR A 114 9.10 -14.38 -0.23
N PHE A 115 8.93 -15.54 -0.83
CA PHE A 115 7.65 -16.03 -1.36
C PHE A 115 6.54 -16.11 -0.31
N VAL A 116 6.87 -16.49 0.92
CA VAL A 116 5.90 -16.57 2.03
C VAL A 116 5.32 -15.20 2.36
N TYR A 117 6.13 -14.14 2.22
CA TYR A 117 5.71 -12.77 2.51
C TYR A 117 4.91 -12.12 1.38
N VAL A 118 4.96 -12.62 0.15
CA VAL A 118 4.24 -12.02 -0.99
C VAL A 118 2.77 -11.75 -0.70
N PRO A 119 1.94 -12.73 -0.26
CA PRO A 119 0.54 -12.47 0.06
C PRO A 119 0.35 -11.63 1.32
N ILE A 120 1.20 -11.81 2.33
CA ILE A 120 1.16 -11.09 3.60
C ILE A 120 1.40 -9.60 3.37
N THR A 121 2.48 -9.28 2.67
CA THR A 121 2.88 -7.92 2.32
C THR A 121 1.84 -7.24 1.44
N PHE A 122 1.27 -7.95 0.44
CA PHE A 122 0.20 -7.39 -0.37
C PHE A 122 -0.96 -6.89 0.49
N VAL A 123 -1.41 -7.69 1.45
CA VAL A 123 -2.54 -7.33 2.32
C VAL A 123 -2.15 -6.21 3.28
N ILE A 124 -1.04 -6.35 4.00
CA ILE A 124 -0.65 -5.38 5.05
C ILE A 124 -0.35 -4.01 4.42
N LYS A 125 0.50 -3.95 3.39
CA LYS A 125 0.86 -2.67 2.73
C LYS A 125 -0.33 -2.06 1.99
N GLY A 126 -1.18 -2.89 1.40
CA GLY A 126 -2.45 -2.44 0.84
C GLY A 126 -3.35 -1.81 1.89
N LEU A 127 -3.54 -2.47 3.06
CA LEU A 127 -4.36 -1.94 4.16
C LEU A 127 -3.79 -0.64 4.73
N VAL A 128 -2.48 -0.53 4.88
CA VAL A 128 -1.82 0.72 5.28
C VAL A 128 -2.20 1.85 4.34
N ALA A 129 -2.00 1.68 3.04
CA ALA A 129 -2.32 2.70 2.05
C ALA A 129 -3.82 3.03 2.01
N LEU A 130 -4.69 2.02 2.14
CA LEU A 130 -6.14 2.21 2.22
C LEU A 130 -6.52 3.07 3.42
N CYS A 131 -6.05 2.73 4.62
CA CYS A 131 -6.36 3.45 5.85
C CYS A 131 -5.77 4.85 5.84
N ALA A 132 -4.51 5.03 5.40
CA ALA A 132 -3.89 6.33 5.23
C ALA A 132 -4.68 7.24 4.28
N GLY A 133 -5.14 6.70 3.15
CA GLY A 133 -5.98 7.42 2.20
C GLY A 133 -7.36 7.78 2.74
N LEU A 134 -8.00 6.90 3.52
CA LEU A 134 -9.29 7.18 4.17
C LEU A 134 -9.16 8.29 5.21
N VAL A 135 -8.15 8.23 6.07
CA VAL A 135 -7.89 9.26 7.10
C VAL A 135 -7.55 10.58 6.45
N TYR A 136 -6.66 10.58 5.47
CA TYR A 136 -6.29 11.79 4.72
C TYR A 136 -7.53 12.46 4.10
N ARG A 137 -8.45 11.69 3.52
CA ARG A 137 -9.70 12.19 2.97
C ARG A 137 -10.64 12.74 4.04
N ALA A 138 -10.75 12.05 5.18
CA ALA A 138 -11.70 12.39 6.22
C ALA A 138 -11.36 13.75 6.89
N ILE A 139 -10.06 14.01 7.13
CA ILE A 139 -9.61 15.20 7.86
C ILE A 139 -9.01 16.28 6.97
N GLY A 140 -8.62 15.98 5.75
CA GLY A 140 -7.82 16.82 4.86
C GLY A 140 -8.53 18.01 4.22
N LYS A 141 -9.25 18.82 5.01
CA LYS A 141 -9.98 20.00 4.50
C LYS A 141 -9.08 21.23 4.27
N THR A 142 -8.02 21.42 5.05
CA THR A 142 -7.07 22.54 4.96
C THR A 142 -5.65 22.01 4.71
N LYS A 143 -4.71 22.89 4.36
CA LYS A 143 -3.29 22.49 4.19
C LYS A 143 -2.73 21.83 5.46
N THR A 144 -3.03 22.39 6.62
CA THR A 144 -2.57 21.87 7.92
C THR A 144 -3.18 20.51 8.22
N THR A 145 -4.49 20.33 8.02
CA THR A 145 -5.17 19.06 8.29
C THR A 145 -4.78 17.98 7.28
N ARG A 146 -4.44 18.33 6.04
CA ARG A 146 -3.87 17.40 5.08
C ARG A 146 -2.52 16.87 5.51
N TYR A 147 -1.64 17.77 6.00
CA TYR A 147 -0.36 17.34 6.56
C TYR A 147 -0.54 16.46 7.80
N ALA A 148 -1.47 16.81 8.69
CA ALA A 148 -1.85 15.95 9.80
C ALA A 148 -2.36 14.57 9.35
N GLY A 149 -3.07 14.50 8.21
CA GLY A 149 -3.51 13.25 7.60
C GLY A 149 -2.36 12.34 7.17
N VAL A 150 -1.27 12.90 6.67
CA VAL A 150 -0.04 12.13 6.36
C VAL A 150 0.58 11.57 7.64
N ILE A 151 0.71 12.40 8.68
CA ILE A 151 1.26 11.96 9.98
C ILE A 151 0.42 10.83 10.58
N LEU A 152 -0.90 10.99 10.60
CA LEU A 152 -1.80 9.93 11.09
C LEU A 152 -1.73 8.67 10.24
N GLY A 153 -1.58 8.81 8.91
CA GLY A 153 -1.32 7.69 8.03
C GLY A 153 -0.05 6.92 8.40
N GLY A 154 1.01 7.65 8.76
CA GLY A 154 2.26 7.05 9.25
C GLY A 154 2.10 6.37 10.62
N VAL A 155 1.30 6.92 11.54
CA VAL A 155 0.99 6.25 12.82
C VAL A 155 0.23 4.94 12.57
N ILE A 156 -0.72 4.95 11.65
CA ILE A 156 -1.46 3.74 11.24
C ILE A 156 -0.51 2.72 10.62
N ASP A 157 0.46 3.15 9.81
CA ASP A 157 1.48 2.29 9.23
C ASP A 157 2.27 1.58 10.32
N ILE A 158 2.78 2.27 11.33
CA ILE A 158 3.51 1.66 12.45
C ILE A 158 2.69 0.55 13.11
N ILE A 159 1.39 0.80 13.37
CA ILE A 159 0.51 -0.16 14.04
C ILE A 159 0.24 -1.36 13.14
N LEU A 160 -0.11 -1.13 11.87
CA LEU A 160 -0.48 -2.21 10.95
C LEU A 160 0.74 -3.02 10.50
N VAL A 161 1.90 -2.41 10.34
CA VAL A 161 3.13 -3.10 9.97
C VAL A 161 3.62 -3.94 11.15
N ALA A 162 3.82 -3.33 12.33
CA ALA A 162 4.31 -4.07 13.49
C ALA A 162 3.31 -5.17 13.93
N GLY A 163 2.02 -4.82 14.04
CA GLY A 163 1.00 -5.77 14.48
C GLY A 163 0.64 -6.81 13.41
N GLY A 164 0.49 -6.38 12.16
CA GLY A 164 0.09 -7.26 11.07
C GLY A 164 1.14 -8.31 10.72
N TYR A 165 2.40 -7.91 10.62
CA TYR A 165 3.50 -8.88 10.41
C TYR A 165 3.65 -9.78 11.63
N PHE A 166 3.63 -9.25 12.86
CA PHE A 166 3.71 -10.07 14.06
C PHE A 166 2.62 -11.16 14.08
N VAL A 167 1.38 -10.81 13.80
CA VAL A 167 0.27 -11.80 13.77
C VAL A 167 0.53 -12.87 12.72
N CYS A 168 0.88 -12.51 11.50
CA CYS A 168 1.15 -13.48 10.44
C CYS A 168 2.37 -14.35 10.75
N GLU A 169 3.46 -13.73 11.20
CA GLU A 169 4.70 -14.42 11.57
C GLU A 169 4.53 -15.35 12.79
N TYR A 170 3.67 -14.98 13.73
CA TYR A 170 3.37 -15.82 14.89
C TYR A 170 2.76 -17.18 14.48
N PHE A 171 1.90 -17.18 13.47
CA PHE A 171 1.35 -18.43 12.92
C PHE A 171 2.38 -19.26 12.15
N ILE A 172 3.44 -18.65 11.64
CA ILE A 172 4.46 -19.32 10.82
C ILE A 172 5.65 -19.76 11.70
N TYR A 173 6.15 -18.87 12.56
CA TYR A 173 7.40 -19.05 13.32
C TYR A 173 7.18 -19.16 14.83
N GLY A 174 5.93 -19.06 15.30
CA GLY A 174 5.60 -19.12 16.73
C GLY A 174 6.15 -17.91 17.51
N ALA A 175 6.58 -18.14 18.76
CA ALA A 175 7.00 -17.09 19.67
C ALA A 175 8.23 -16.28 19.16
N GLY A 176 9.03 -16.84 18.24
CA GLY A 176 10.16 -16.14 17.61
C GLY A 176 9.76 -14.88 16.85
N ALA A 177 8.52 -14.81 16.40
CA ALA A 177 7.96 -13.64 15.70
C ALA A 177 8.03 -12.34 16.52
N ALA A 178 8.04 -12.41 17.87
CA ALA A 178 8.15 -11.23 18.71
C ALA A 178 9.44 -10.44 18.48
N ALA A 179 10.50 -11.08 18.01
CA ALA A 179 11.77 -10.44 17.71
C ALA A 179 11.71 -9.49 16.51
N SER A 180 10.71 -9.62 15.62
CA SER A 180 10.52 -8.73 14.47
C SER A 180 9.84 -7.40 14.85
N ILE A 181 9.11 -7.33 15.97
CA ILE A 181 8.32 -6.15 16.36
C ILE A 181 9.17 -4.87 16.43
N PRO A 182 10.31 -4.82 17.12
CA PRO A 182 11.12 -3.59 17.19
C PRO A 182 11.58 -3.12 15.82
N GLY A 183 11.97 -4.05 14.95
CA GLY A 183 12.37 -3.75 13.59
C GLY A 183 11.24 -3.14 12.76
N ASN A 184 10.06 -3.72 12.82
CA ASN A 184 8.87 -3.23 12.13
C ASN A 184 8.41 -1.85 12.65
N ILE A 185 8.56 -1.58 13.96
CA ILE A 185 8.30 -0.24 14.53
C ILE A 185 9.29 0.79 13.96
N ILE A 186 10.59 0.48 13.94
CA ILE A 186 11.63 1.36 13.39
C ILE A 186 11.34 1.63 11.91
N GLN A 187 10.97 0.60 11.15
CA GLN A 187 10.57 0.72 9.74
C GLN A 187 9.40 1.70 9.57
N GLY A 188 8.32 1.54 10.33
CA GLY A 188 7.17 2.41 10.25
C GLY A 188 7.46 3.86 10.67
N ILE A 189 8.32 4.08 11.70
CA ILE A 189 8.80 5.42 12.07
C ILE A 189 9.57 6.04 10.90
N GLY A 190 10.46 5.29 10.26
CA GLY A 190 11.17 5.73 9.06
C GLY A 190 10.20 6.09 7.92
N GLY A 191 9.20 5.26 7.69
CA GLY A 191 8.12 5.51 6.72
C GLY A 191 7.37 6.80 6.99
N LEU A 192 6.97 7.03 8.24
CA LEU A 192 6.32 8.26 8.68
C LEU A 192 7.20 9.50 8.42
N VAL A 193 8.44 9.48 8.88
CA VAL A 193 9.35 10.64 8.74
C VAL A 193 9.60 10.96 7.28
N ILE A 194 9.94 9.95 6.48
CA ILE A 194 10.25 10.15 5.06
C ILE A 194 9.01 10.58 4.28
N SER A 195 7.84 9.99 4.54
CA SER A 195 6.59 10.39 3.88
C SER A 195 6.21 11.83 4.21
N ALA A 196 6.40 12.26 5.46
CA ALA A 196 6.15 13.64 5.90
C ALA A 196 7.08 14.65 5.21
N ILE A 197 8.34 14.28 4.95
CA ILE A 197 9.30 15.13 4.24
C ILE A 197 8.99 15.15 2.73
N LEU A 198 8.66 14.01 2.13
CA LEU A 198 8.41 13.90 0.69
C LEU A 198 7.07 14.47 0.27
N TYR A 199 6.06 14.42 1.13
CA TYR A 199 4.70 14.86 0.80
C TYR A 199 4.65 16.31 0.26
N PRO A 200 5.19 17.35 0.94
CA PRO A 200 5.14 18.71 0.42
C PRO A 200 5.88 18.86 -0.91
N ALA A 201 6.99 18.16 -1.12
CA ALA A 201 7.71 18.18 -2.37
C ALA A 201 6.90 17.59 -3.53
N LEU A 202 6.20 16.47 -3.29
CA LEU A 202 5.36 15.83 -4.31
C LEU A 202 4.12 16.68 -4.65
N ILE A 203 3.45 17.26 -3.66
CA ILE A 203 2.28 18.13 -3.88
C ILE A 203 2.66 19.47 -4.52
N ALA A 204 3.92 19.89 -4.46
CA ALA A 204 4.40 21.05 -5.20
C ALA A 204 4.39 20.83 -6.72
N ILE A 205 4.44 19.57 -7.18
CA ILE A 205 4.35 19.21 -8.60
C ILE A 205 2.90 19.38 -9.09
N PRO A 206 2.59 20.30 -10.04
CA PRO A 206 1.21 20.60 -10.45
C PRO A 206 0.47 19.37 -10.98
N TYR A 207 1.16 18.48 -11.70
CA TYR A 207 0.56 17.25 -12.23
C TYR A 207 0.08 16.32 -11.11
N ILE A 208 0.91 16.09 -10.08
CA ILE A 208 0.55 15.26 -8.93
C ILE A 208 -0.59 15.90 -8.15
N ARG A 209 -0.48 17.20 -7.86
CA ARG A 209 -1.51 17.96 -7.15
C ARG A 209 -2.87 17.88 -7.85
N ASN A 210 -2.93 18.08 -9.16
CA ASN A 210 -4.18 18.07 -9.93
C ASN A 210 -4.74 16.66 -10.17
N SER A 211 -3.91 15.63 -10.04
CA SER A 211 -4.30 14.22 -10.19
C SER A 211 -4.51 13.54 -8.83
N SER A 212 -4.16 14.21 -7.72
CA SER A 212 -4.23 13.61 -6.40
C SER A 212 -5.64 13.63 -5.83
N TYR A 213 -5.97 12.53 -5.16
CA TYR A 213 -7.21 12.35 -4.46
C TYR A 213 -7.31 13.36 -3.29
N GLY A 214 -8.35 14.18 -3.29
CA GLY A 214 -8.55 15.21 -2.25
C GLY A 214 -8.31 16.65 -2.72
N PHE A 215 -7.86 16.86 -3.96
CA PHE A 215 -7.86 18.17 -4.62
C PHE A 215 -8.92 18.26 -5.73
N GLU A 216 -9.73 17.20 -5.92
CA GLU A 216 -10.93 17.26 -6.75
C GLU A 216 -11.94 18.17 -6.03
N ASN A 217 -12.16 19.39 -6.56
CA ASN A 217 -13.21 20.32 -6.16
C ASN A 217 -14.55 19.84 -6.71
#